data_f4bf00e7e0b9122d7e9a6ee49b23396a
#
_entry.id   f4bf00e7e0b9122d7e9a6ee49b23396a
#
_cell.length_a   1.000
_cell.length_b   1.000
_cell.length_c   1.000
_cell.angle_alpha   90.00
_cell.angle_beta   90.00
_cell.angle_gamma   90.00
#
_symmetry.space_group_name_H-M   'P 1'
#
loop_
_entity.id
_entity.type
_entity.pdbx_description
1 polymer ?
#
loop_
_entity_poly.entity_id
_entity_poly.type
_entity_poly.pdbx_seq_one_letter_code
_entity_poly.pdbx_strand_id
1 'polypeptide(L)'
;MDKPPYQVTTAILNLYGKINDRLGQCKGLMLVRPEARLRRENRIRTIHSSLAIEGNTLQIDQVTAILENKKVVAPAREILEVQNAILVYDQLFNVNSLSEQDFLRAHGLLVNGLVDEAGIYRSKSVGIMKGNEVKHVAPGAQMVPGLMKSLFQYLRQDDDPTIIKSCVFHYEMEFIHPFQDGNGRMGRFWQTRILMDENSIFEFLPIEATIKHKQAEYYQALAEADRQGKSTVFIEYMLERILESLDDVLKIPGTKGADYAQRVDFALSQLEGWFDRKKYLEVCKNVSTATASRDLRQMIEDGIVEVSGTGRMTRYRKNLTSRST
;
A
#
# COMPACT_ATOMS: atom_id res chain seq x y z
N MET A 1 3.39 27.55 11.31
CA MET A 1 2.32 26.70 10.82
C MET A 1 1.90 25.78 11.93
N ASP A 2 0.63 25.72 12.25
CA ASP A 2 0.20 24.80 13.30
C ASP A 2 0.17 23.38 12.73
N LYS A 3 0.90 22.47 13.38
CA LYS A 3 0.92 21.04 13.09
C LYS A 3 -0.49 20.48 13.32
N PRO A 4 -1.01 19.59 12.46
CA PRO A 4 -2.27 18.89 12.72
C PRO A 4 -2.27 18.29 14.13
N PRO A 5 -3.34 18.47 14.92
CA PRO A 5 -3.32 18.11 16.33
C PRO A 5 -3.40 16.60 16.54
N TYR A 6 -2.39 16.03 17.18
CA TYR A 6 -2.41 14.67 17.72
C TYR A 6 -1.43 14.54 18.90
N GLN A 7 -1.56 13.48 19.66
CA GLN A 7 -0.68 13.15 20.78
C GLN A 7 0.00 11.80 20.51
N VAL A 8 1.32 11.73 20.76
CA VAL A 8 2.05 10.48 20.74
C VAL A 8 1.72 9.70 22.00
N THR A 9 0.98 8.59 21.85
CA THR A 9 0.62 7.70 22.95
C THR A 9 1.56 6.49 23.00
N THR A 10 1.56 5.78 24.13
CA THR A 10 2.27 4.50 24.25
C THR A 10 1.76 3.47 23.22
N ALA A 11 0.48 3.51 22.86
CA ALA A 11 -0.10 2.65 21.83
C ALA A 11 0.52 2.95 20.45
N ILE A 12 0.59 4.25 20.06
CA ILE A 12 1.24 4.68 18.81
C ILE A 12 2.70 4.21 18.76
N LEU A 13 3.48 4.42 19.84
CA LEU A 13 4.89 4.01 19.89
C LEU A 13 5.04 2.49 19.72
N ASN A 14 4.23 1.72 20.42
CA ASN A 14 4.26 0.25 20.35
C ASN A 14 3.85 -0.26 18.96
N LEU A 15 2.80 0.30 18.35
CA LEU A 15 2.34 -0.07 17.02
C LEU A 15 3.39 0.30 15.96
N TYR A 16 3.95 1.50 16.03
CA TYR A 16 5.02 1.95 15.15
C TYR A 16 6.25 1.03 15.24
N GLY A 17 6.67 0.65 16.45
CA GLY A 17 7.77 -0.31 16.67
C GLY A 17 7.48 -1.68 16.04
N LYS A 18 6.27 -2.22 16.23
CA LYS A 18 5.84 -3.49 15.63
C LYS A 18 5.80 -3.43 14.10
N ILE A 19 5.29 -2.33 13.53
CA ILE A 19 5.25 -2.15 12.07
C ILE A 19 6.67 -2.17 11.50
N ASN A 20 7.62 -1.44 12.11
CA ASN A 20 9.02 -1.45 11.66
C ASN A 20 9.67 -2.84 11.77
N ASP A 21 9.38 -3.60 12.83
CA ASP A 21 9.82 -5.00 12.94
C ASP A 21 9.26 -5.86 11.80
N ARG A 22 7.97 -5.73 11.46
CA ARG A 22 7.35 -6.45 10.33
C ARG A 22 7.92 -6.03 8.98
N LEU A 23 8.17 -4.74 8.77
CA LEU A 23 8.85 -4.25 7.56
C LEU A 23 10.27 -4.83 7.44
N GLY A 24 10.99 -4.93 8.55
CA GLY A 24 12.28 -5.62 8.62
C GLY A 24 12.18 -7.10 8.26
N GLN A 25 11.16 -7.81 8.76
CA GLN A 25 10.87 -9.20 8.41
C GLN A 25 10.54 -9.36 6.93
N CYS A 26 9.68 -8.52 6.37
CA CYS A 26 9.34 -8.51 4.95
C CYS A 26 10.60 -8.32 4.08
N LYS A 27 11.48 -7.40 4.45
CA LYS A 27 12.75 -7.19 3.77
C LYS A 27 13.67 -8.42 3.87
N GLY A 28 13.76 -9.03 5.05
CA GLY A 28 14.53 -10.26 5.29
C GLY A 28 14.00 -11.47 4.52
N LEU A 29 12.69 -11.54 4.27
CA LEU A 29 12.03 -12.58 3.48
C LEU A 29 11.97 -12.24 1.97
N MET A 30 12.58 -11.14 1.56
CA MET A 30 12.59 -10.66 0.15
C MET A 30 11.21 -10.32 -0.41
N LEU A 31 10.25 -10.06 0.45
CA LEU A 31 8.90 -9.64 0.07
C LEU A 31 8.82 -8.18 -0.40
N VAL A 32 9.97 -7.54 -0.63
CA VAL A 32 10.02 -6.15 -1.13
C VAL A 32 9.31 -6.03 -2.48
N ARG A 33 9.25 -7.11 -3.26
CA ARG A 33 8.45 -7.20 -4.48
C ARG A 33 7.83 -8.60 -4.60
N PRO A 34 6.62 -8.81 -4.07
CA PRO A 34 5.93 -10.10 -4.15
C PRO A 34 5.78 -10.60 -5.60
N GLU A 35 5.53 -11.90 -5.77
CA GLU A 35 5.25 -12.49 -7.08
C GLU A 35 4.15 -11.76 -7.85
N ALA A 36 4.23 -11.74 -9.17
CA ALA A 36 3.27 -11.04 -10.04
C ALA A 36 1.82 -11.44 -9.78
N ARG A 37 1.58 -12.71 -9.46
CA ARG A 37 0.26 -13.21 -9.09
C ARG A 37 -0.25 -12.58 -7.80
N LEU A 38 0.56 -12.59 -6.74
CA LEU A 38 0.18 -12.02 -5.44
C LEU A 38 -0.03 -10.51 -5.52
N ARG A 39 0.81 -9.80 -6.28
CA ARG A 39 0.64 -8.36 -6.54
C ARG A 39 -0.70 -8.07 -7.19
N ARG A 40 -1.05 -8.86 -8.23
CA ARG A 40 -2.33 -8.73 -8.92
C ARG A 40 -3.51 -9.01 -8.01
N GLU A 41 -3.46 -10.10 -7.23
CA GLU A 41 -4.51 -10.48 -6.29
C GLU A 41 -4.71 -9.38 -5.22
N ASN A 42 -3.63 -8.88 -4.64
CA ASN A 42 -3.69 -7.82 -3.63
C ASN A 42 -4.21 -6.50 -4.23
N ARG A 43 -3.80 -6.14 -5.45
CA ARG A 43 -4.33 -4.98 -6.13
C ARG A 43 -5.84 -5.06 -6.38
N ILE A 44 -6.34 -6.22 -6.80
CA ILE A 44 -7.79 -6.45 -6.96
C ILE A 44 -8.48 -6.29 -5.61
N ARG A 45 -7.94 -6.85 -4.53
CA ARG A 45 -8.47 -6.71 -3.17
C ARG A 45 -8.50 -5.26 -2.70
N THR A 46 -7.44 -4.49 -2.94
CA THR A 46 -7.34 -3.06 -2.62
C THR A 46 -8.45 -2.27 -3.33
N ILE A 47 -8.55 -2.38 -4.66
CA ILE A 47 -9.56 -1.67 -5.46
C ILE A 47 -10.97 -2.06 -5.03
N HIS A 48 -11.26 -3.36 -4.97
CA HIS A 48 -12.56 -3.86 -4.54
C HIS A 48 -12.94 -3.33 -3.15
N SER A 49 -12.04 -3.44 -2.17
CA SER A 49 -12.33 -3.04 -0.80
C SER A 49 -12.50 -1.52 -0.66
N SER A 50 -11.66 -0.73 -1.33
CA SER A 50 -11.76 0.73 -1.31
C SER A 50 -13.10 1.20 -1.88
N LEU A 51 -13.58 0.60 -2.97
CA LEU A 51 -14.88 0.91 -3.55
C LEU A 51 -16.04 0.40 -2.70
N ALA A 52 -15.91 -0.81 -2.13
CA ALA A 52 -16.96 -1.40 -1.29
C ALA A 52 -17.14 -0.65 0.04
N ILE A 53 -16.13 0.05 0.57
CA ILE A 53 -16.26 0.96 1.72
C ILE A 53 -17.24 2.10 1.38
N GLU A 54 -17.22 2.59 0.14
CA GLU A 54 -18.10 3.67 -0.34
C GLU A 54 -19.42 3.17 -0.92
N GLY A 55 -19.71 1.86 -0.79
CA GLY A 55 -21.01 1.30 -1.17
C GLY A 55 -21.11 0.72 -2.58
N ASN A 56 -20.00 0.61 -3.33
CA ASN A 56 -19.98 -0.15 -4.57
C ASN A 56 -20.27 -1.62 -4.28
N THR A 57 -21.16 -2.24 -5.04
CA THR A 57 -21.70 -3.57 -4.76
C THR A 57 -21.06 -4.69 -5.59
N LEU A 58 -20.16 -4.35 -6.54
CA LEU A 58 -19.51 -5.33 -7.38
C LEU A 58 -18.68 -6.31 -6.54
N GLN A 59 -18.79 -7.59 -6.90
CA GLN A 59 -18.02 -8.64 -6.26
C GLN A 59 -16.59 -8.70 -6.83
N ILE A 60 -15.69 -9.35 -6.11
CA ILE A 60 -14.26 -9.41 -6.46
C ILE A 60 -13.99 -10.05 -7.83
N ASP A 61 -14.82 -11.02 -8.25
CA ASP A 61 -14.76 -11.64 -9.58
C ASP A 61 -15.19 -10.67 -10.68
N GLN A 62 -16.19 -9.81 -10.43
CA GLN A 62 -16.61 -8.76 -11.36
C GLN A 62 -15.53 -7.68 -11.52
N VAL A 63 -14.91 -7.25 -10.41
CA VAL A 63 -13.74 -6.33 -10.44
C VAL A 63 -12.59 -6.95 -11.23
N THR A 64 -12.33 -8.25 -11.02
CA THR A 64 -11.31 -9.00 -11.75
C THR A 64 -11.62 -9.04 -13.25
N ALA A 65 -12.88 -9.30 -13.61
CA ALA A 65 -13.31 -9.34 -15.00
C ALA A 65 -13.15 -7.97 -15.71
N ILE A 66 -13.47 -6.87 -15.02
CA ILE A 66 -13.27 -5.52 -15.55
C ILE A 66 -11.77 -5.24 -15.76
N LEU A 67 -10.91 -5.63 -14.82
CA LEU A 67 -9.45 -5.48 -14.96
C LEU A 67 -8.90 -6.30 -16.14
N GLU A 68 -9.55 -7.40 -16.49
CA GLU A 68 -9.23 -8.24 -17.66
C GLU A 68 -9.94 -7.79 -18.95
N ASN A 69 -10.56 -6.61 -18.98
CA ASN A 69 -11.33 -6.08 -20.10
C ASN A 69 -12.48 -7.00 -20.55
N LYS A 70 -13.03 -7.81 -19.65
CA LYS A 70 -14.19 -8.66 -19.90
C LYS A 70 -15.49 -7.89 -19.65
N LYS A 71 -16.56 -8.27 -20.34
CA LYS A 71 -17.89 -7.67 -20.12
C LYS A 71 -18.45 -8.12 -18.77
N VAL A 72 -18.96 -7.16 -18.00
CA VAL A 72 -19.67 -7.36 -16.73
C VAL A 72 -21.05 -6.74 -16.84
N VAL A 73 -22.05 -7.42 -16.30
CA VAL A 73 -23.41 -6.89 -16.17
C VAL A 73 -23.56 -6.36 -14.75
N ALA A 74 -23.62 -5.03 -14.63
CA ALA A 74 -23.74 -4.32 -13.35
C ALA A 74 -24.17 -2.86 -13.64
N PRO A 75 -24.53 -2.05 -12.62
CA PRO A 75 -24.80 -0.63 -12.82
C PRO A 75 -23.64 0.08 -13.50
N ALA A 76 -23.91 0.86 -14.54
CA ALA A 76 -22.88 1.53 -15.35
C ALA A 76 -21.97 2.44 -14.51
N ARG A 77 -22.54 3.13 -13.50
CA ARG A 77 -21.79 3.98 -12.55
C ARG A 77 -20.77 3.15 -11.76
N GLU A 78 -21.15 1.99 -11.24
CA GLU A 78 -20.26 1.14 -10.45
C GLU A 78 -19.14 0.54 -11.28
N ILE A 79 -19.43 0.17 -12.55
CA ILE A 79 -18.41 -0.26 -13.50
C ILE A 79 -17.41 0.86 -13.77
N LEU A 80 -17.89 2.09 -13.98
CA LEU A 80 -17.04 3.26 -14.22
C LEU A 80 -16.17 3.57 -12.99
N GLU A 81 -16.70 3.43 -11.77
CA GLU A 81 -15.91 3.59 -10.53
C GLU A 81 -14.74 2.60 -10.48
N VAL A 82 -14.97 1.33 -10.85
CA VAL A 82 -13.90 0.32 -10.91
C VAL A 82 -12.88 0.66 -11.99
N GLN A 83 -13.31 1.05 -13.19
CA GLN A 83 -12.41 1.43 -14.28
C GLN A 83 -11.52 2.63 -13.88
N ASN A 84 -12.10 3.65 -13.27
CA ASN A 84 -11.37 4.82 -12.79
C ASN A 84 -10.38 4.45 -11.67
N ALA A 85 -10.80 3.58 -10.73
CA ALA A 85 -9.91 3.09 -9.67
C ALA A 85 -8.71 2.32 -10.27
N ILE A 86 -8.94 1.46 -11.26
CA ILE A 86 -7.84 0.77 -11.96
C ILE A 86 -6.87 1.79 -12.55
N LEU A 87 -7.37 2.79 -13.28
CA LEU A 87 -6.54 3.82 -13.91
C LEU A 87 -5.71 4.62 -12.90
N VAL A 88 -6.31 5.04 -11.78
CA VAL A 88 -5.58 5.84 -10.79
C VAL A 88 -4.55 5.02 -10.03
N TYR A 89 -4.85 3.76 -9.68
CA TYR A 89 -3.90 2.87 -9.05
C TYR A 89 -2.74 2.47 -9.97
N ASP A 90 -2.93 2.49 -11.30
CA ASP A 90 -1.85 2.35 -12.29
C ASP A 90 -0.86 3.52 -12.26
N GLN A 91 -1.27 4.67 -11.74
CA GLN A 91 -0.44 5.86 -11.65
C GLN A 91 0.33 5.97 -10.31
N LEU A 92 0.16 5.05 -9.35
CA LEU A 92 0.77 5.16 -8.00
C LEU A 92 2.26 5.51 -8.02
N PHE A 93 3.04 4.93 -8.95
CA PHE A 93 4.47 5.22 -9.09
C PHE A 93 4.78 6.57 -9.76
N ASN A 94 3.85 7.09 -10.54
CA ASN A 94 4.04 8.32 -11.31
C ASN A 94 3.57 9.57 -10.54
N VAL A 95 2.98 9.38 -9.36
CA VAL A 95 2.44 10.45 -8.51
C VAL A 95 3.47 10.82 -7.45
N ASN A 96 3.72 12.10 -7.26
CA ASN A 96 4.53 12.59 -6.14
C ASN A 96 3.62 12.86 -4.94
N SER A 97 3.80 12.11 -3.84
CA SER A 97 3.03 12.23 -2.59
C SER A 97 3.02 13.63 -1.99
N LEU A 98 4.05 14.44 -2.28
CA LEU A 98 4.23 15.80 -1.78
C LEU A 98 3.63 16.87 -2.71
N SER A 99 3.06 16.48 -3.86
CA SER A 99 2.53 17.36 -4.89
C SER A 99 1.00 17.50 -4.78
N GLU A 100 0.53 18.67 -4.39
CA GLU A 100 -0.90 19.00 -4.41
C GLU A 100 -1.49 18.96 -5.83
N GLN A 101 -0.71 19.29 -6.85
CA GLN A 101 -1.14 19.19 -8.24
C GLN A 101 -1.37 17.73 -8.68
N ASP A 102 -0.49 16.82 -8.26
CA ASP A 102 -0.66 15.39 -8.52
C ASP A 102 -1.86 14.82 -7.77
N PHE A 103 -2.13 15.30 -6.54
CA PHE A 103 -3.31 14.96 -5.78
C PHE A 103 -4.61 15.33 -6.51
N LEU A 104 -4.70 16.56 -7.02
CA LEU A 104 -5.84 17.00 -7.80
C LEU A 104 -6.00 16.21 -9.10
N ARG A 105 -4.90 15.92 -9.79
CA ARG A 105 -4.91 15.10 -11.01
C ARG A 105 -5.37 13.67 -10.73
N ALA A 106 -4.92 13.06 -9.64
CA ALA A 106 -5.34 11.72 -9.23
C ALA A 106 -6.83 11.67 -8.90
N HIS A 107 -7.35 12.69 -8.17
CA HIS A 107 -8.78 12.81 -7.93
C HIS A 107 -9.57 12.95 -9.26
N GLY A 108 -9.08 13.77 -10.18
CA GLY A 108 -9.70 13.93 -11.51
C GLY A 108 -9.85 12.62 -12.25
N LEU A 109 -8.85 11.73 -12.19
CA LEU A 109 -8.91 10.38 -12.76
C LEU A 109 -9.89 9.49 -12.00
N LEU A 110 -9.87 9.55 -10.66
CA LEU A 110 -10.69 8.67 -9.80
C LEU A 110 -12.20 8.87 -9.98
N VAL A 111 -12.62 10.11 -10.21
CA VAL A 111 -14.05 10.46 -10.34
C VAL A 111 -14.43 10.93 -11.75
N ASN A 112 -13.61 10.64 -12.76
CA ASN A 112 -13.88 11.03 -14.14
C ASN A 112 -15.23 10.49 -14.62
N GLY A 113 -16.09 11.37 -15.13
CA GLY A 113 -17.44 11.02 -15.59
C GLY A 113 -18.44 10.66 -14.47
N LEU A 114 -18.05 10.77 -13.20
CA LEU A 114 -18.93 10.51 -12.05
C LEU A 114 -19.46 11.81 -11.42
N VAL A 115 -18.68 12.89 -11.51
CA VAL A 115 -19.01 14.22 -10.95
C VAL A 115 -18.56 15.32 -11.91
N ASP A 116 -19.16 16.51 -11.76
CA ASP A 116 -18.83 17.68 -12.60
C ASP A 116 -17.52 18.34 -12.18
N GLU A 117 -17.21 18.39 -10.88
CA GLU A 117 -16.04 19.05 -10.30
C GLU A 117 -14.87 18.04 -10.09
N ALA A 118 -14.47 17.31 -11.15
CA ALA A 118 -13.38 16.36 -11.09
C ALA A 118 -12.00 17.05 -11.08
N GLY A 119 -11.15 16.73 -10.10
CA GLY A 119 -9.79 17.26 -10.01
C GLY A 119 -9.67 18.69 -9.48
N ILE A 120 -10.74 19.25 -8.94
CA ILE A 120 -10.75 20.59 -8.32
C ILE A 120 -11.39 20.52 -6.92
N TYR A 121 -10.98 21.41 -6.04
CA TYR A 121 -11.62 21.53 -4.73
C TYR A 121 -13.05 22.03 -4.89
N ARG A 122 -13.94 21.52 -4.03
CA ARG A 122 -15.36 21.89 -4.01
C ARG A 122 -15.56 23.39 -3.84
N SER A 123 -16.51 23.91 -4.57
CA SER A 123 -16.95 25.31 -4.50
C SER A 123 -18.11 25.52 -3.51
N LYS A 124 -18.77 24.43 -3.07
CA LYS A 124 -19.93 24.46 -2.19
C LYS A 124 -19.62 23.84 -0.84
N SER A 125 -20.30 24.30 0.21
CA SER A 125 -20.25 23.65 1.52
C SER A 125 -20.94 22.29 1.47
N VAL A 126 -20.34 21.29 2.13
CA VAL A 126 -20.88 19.93 2.23
C VAL A 126 -20.98 19.52 3.69
N GLY A 127 -21.97 18.71 4.02
CA GLY A 127 -22.06 17.99 5.28
C GLY A 127 -22.02 16.49 5.00
N ILE A 128 -21.30 15.75 5.81
CA ILE A 128 -21.30 14.29 5.70
C ILE A 128 -22.53 13.77 6.42
N MET A 129 -23.47 13.22 5.65
CA MET A 129 -24.72 12.66 6.14
C MET A 129 -24.62 11.13 6.24
N LYS A 130 -25.14 10.55 7.32
CA LYS A 130 -25.41 9.11 7.41
C LYS A 130 -26.89 8.91 7.72
N GLY A 131 -27.65 8.57 6.70
CA GLY A 131 -29.12 8.65 6.78
C GLY A 131 -29.57 10.09 6.95
N ASN A 132 -30.41 10.39 7.97
CA ASN A 132 -30.90 11.73 8.29
C ASN A 132 -30.03 12.49 9.32
N GLU A 133 -28.89 11.92 9.76
CA GLU A 133 -28.02 12.54 10.75
C GLU A 133 -26.79 13.16 10.09
N VAL A 134 -26.49 14.41 10.45
CA VAL A 134 -25.20 15.05 10.10
C VAL A 134 -24.13 14.45 11.01
N LYS A 135 -23.19 13.70 10.45
CA LYS A 135 -22.10 13.06 11.21
C LYS A 135 -20.88 13.95 11.32
N HIS A 136 -20.63 14.78 10.32
CA HIS A 136 -19.53 15.73 10.30
C HIS A 136 -19.93 16.96 9.50
N VAL A 137 -19.55 18.15 9.97
CA VAL A 137 -19.70 19.42 9.24
C VAL A 137 -18.32 19.82 8.72
N ALA A 138 -18.07 19.57 7.45
CA ALA A 138 -16.82 19.94 6.83
C ALA A 138 -16.59 21.47 6.86
N PRO A 139 -15.33 21.95 6.90
CA PRO A 139 -15.01 23.37 6.80
C PRO A 139 -15.64 24.05 5.57
N GLY A 140 -15.93 25.35 5.67
CA GLY A 140 -16.48 26.10 4.53
C GLY A 140 -15.61 25.98 3.28
N ALA A 141 -16.23 25.93 2.10
CA ALA A 141 -15.51 25.71 0.83
C ALA A 141 -14.36 26.71 0.61
N GLN A 142 -14.53 27.97 1.02
CA GLN A 142 -13.51 29.01 0.91
C GLN A 142 -12.24 28.73 1.75
N MET A 143 -12.32 27.87 2.76
CA MET A 143 -11.19 27.50 3.61
C MET A 143 -10.38 26.33 3.03
N VAL A 144 -10.99 25.51 2.18
CA VAL A 144 -10.41 24.26 1.67
C VAL A 144 -9.03 24.45 1.02
N PRO A 145 -8.81 25.41 0.10
CA PRO A 145 -7.50 25.57 -0.53
C PRO A 145 -6.40 25.91 0.50
N GLY A 146 -6.71 26.75 1.49
CA GLY A 146 -5.77 27.10 2.56
C GLY A 146 -5.42 25.92 3.45
N LEU A 147 -6.43 25.12 3.86
CA LEU A 147 -6.25 23.94 4.69
C LEU A 147 -5.45 22.85 3.96
N MET A 148 -5.77 22.58 2.71
CA MET A 148 -5.02 21.60 1.89
C MET A 148 -3.57 22.04 1.67
N LYS A 149 -3.34 23.32 1.36
CA LYS A 149 -1.97 23.88 1.27
C LYS A 149 -1.20 23.65 2.56
N SER A 150 -1.83 23.89 3.71
CA SER A 150 -1.25 23.64 5.03
C SER A 150 -0.93 22.17 5.27
N LEU A 151 -1.84 21.28 4.90
CA LEU A 151 -1.66 19.84 5.03
C LEU A 151 -0.49 19.31 4.15
N PHE A 152 -0.38 19.78 2.91
CA PHE A 152 0.78 19.44 2.06
C PHE A 152 2.09 20.06 2.57
N GLN A 153 2.03 21.22 3.23
CA GLN A 153 3.22 21.81 3.87
C GLN A 153 3.66 20.96 5.06
N TYR A 154 2.74 20.46 5.89
CA TYR A 154 3.03 19.50 6.94
C TYR A 154 3.75 18.25 6.39
N LEU A 155 3.24 17.63 5.31
CA LEU A 155 3.91 16.48 4.69
C LEU A 155 5.36 16.77 4.30
N ARG A 156 5.63 17.96 3.78
CA ARG A 156 6.97 18.34 3.27
C ARG A 156 7.95 18.73 4.35
N GLN A 157 7.51 19.36 5.43
CA GLN A 157 8.36 20.10 6.36
C GLN A 157 8.42 19.53 7.77
N ASP A 158 7.44 18.71 8.18
CA ASP A 158 7.45 18.14 9.53
C ASP A 158 8.38 16.92 9.61
N ASP A 159 8.99 16.70 10.77
CA ASP A 159 9.92 15.59 11.05
C ASP A 159 9.22 14.31 11.54
N ASP A 160 7.88 14.29 11.55
CA ASP A 160 7.13 13.08 11.90
C ASP A 160 7.51 11.91 10.99
N PRO A 161 7.57 10.67 11.52
CA PRO A 161 7.76 9.49 10.69
C PRO A 161 6.72 9.38 9.57
N THR A 162 7.14 8.98 8.37
CA THR A 162 6.29 8.90 7.16
C THR A 162 4.99 8.10 7.40
N ILE A 163 5.09 7.00 8.17
CA ILE A 163 3.92 6.18 8.52
C ILE A 163 2.90 6.99 9.34
N ILE A 164 3.36 7.79 10.30
CA ILE A 164 2.49 8.67 11.10
C ILE A 164 1.91 9.78 10.21
N LYS A 165 2.74 10.45 9.39
CA LYS A 165 2.28 11.46 8.43
C LYS A 165 1.18 10.94 7.52
N SER A 166 1.27 9.68 7.08
CA SER A 166 0.25 9.06 6.23
C SER A 166 -1.11 8.95 6.93
N CYS A 167 -1.11 8.59 8.21
CA CYS A 167 -2.33 8.50 9.01
C CYS A 167 -2.93 9.88 9.32
N VAL A 168 -2.09 10.85 9.68
CA VAL A 168 -2.50 12.24 9.90
C VAL A 168 -3.09 12.83 8.62
N PHE A 169 -2.41 12.68 7.48
CA PHE A 169 -2.90 13.17 6.20
C PHE A 169 -4.27 12.57 5.84
N HIS A 170 -4.43 11.27 6.03
CA HIS A 170 -5.70 10.59 5.74
C HIS A 170 -6.85 11.19 6.60
N TYR A 171 -6.64 11.33 7.92
CA TYR A 171 -7.64 11.93 8.79
C TYR A 171 -7.96 13.38 8.41
N GLU A 172 -6.94 14.23 8.27
CA GLU A 172 -7.12 15.64 7.95
C GLU A 172 -7.84 15.83 6.59
N MET A 173 -7.51 14.99 5.62
CA MET A 173 -8.17 14.99 4.32
C MET A 173 -9.65 14.61 4.42
N GLU A 174 -9.99 13.60 5.25
CA GLU A 174 -11.39 13.25 5.54
C GLU A 174 -12.11 14.37 6.29
N PHE A 175 -11.45 15.02 7.26
CA PHE A 175 -11.99 16.14 8.00
C PHE A 175 -12.23 17.37 7.12
N ILE A 176 -11.25 17.77 6.30
CA ILE A 176 -11.36 18.91 5.38
C ILE A 176 -12.42 18.64 4.31
N HIS A 177 -12.54 17.39 3.89
CA HIS A 177 -13.48 16.91 2.86
C HIS A 177 -13.38 17.77 1.58
N PRO A 178 -12.21 17.81 0.92
CA PRO A 178 -11.89 18.85 -0.06
C PRO A 178 -12.68 18.74 -1.37
N PHE A 179 -13.32 17.61 -1.65
CA PHE A 179 -14.01 17.34 -2.91
C PHE A 179 -15.51 17.19 -2.74
N GLN A 180 -16.23 17.28 -3.84
CA GLN A 180 -17.68 17.05 -3.87
C GLN A 180 -18.03 15.58 -3.63
N ASP A 181 -17.20 14.66 -4.17
CA ASP A 181 -17.30 13.20 -4.01
C ASP A 181 -15.89 12.58 -4.10
N GLY A 182 -15.72 11.34 -3.66
CA GLY A 182 -14.47 10.61 -3.78
C GLY A 182 -13.45 10.86 -2.67
N ASN A 183 -13.79 11.59 -1.62
CA ASN A 183 -12.86 11.89 -0.52
C ASN A 183 -12.31 10.63 0.14
N GLY A 184 -13.16 9.69 0.56
CA GLY A 184 -12.71 8.45 1.19
C GLY A 184 -11.80 7.60 0.30
N ARG A 185 -12.16 7.45 -0.96
CA ARG A 185 -11.32 6.74 -1.95
C ARG A 185 -9.98 7.42 -2.14
N MET A 186 -9.98 8.74 -2.19
CA MET A 186 -8.78 9.55 -2.37
C MET A 186 -7.88 9.55 -1.11
N GLY A 187 -8.46 9.61 0.08
CA GLY A 187 -7.73 9.51 1.36
C GLY A 187 -6.96 8.19 1.47
N ARG A 188 -7.59 7.06 1.16
CA ARG A 188 -6.95 5.73 1.16
C ARG A 188 -5.87 5.61 0.09
N PHE A 189 -6.16 6.05 -1.14
CA PHE A 189 -5.18 6.05 -2.23
C PHE A 189 -3.94 6.88 -1.88
N TRP A 190 -4.15 8.10 -1.35
CA TRP A 190 -3.02 8.98 -1.03
C TRP A 190 -2.23 8.50 0.19
N GLN A 191 -2.90 7.90 1.16
CA GLN A 191 -2.21 7.24 2.27
C GLN A 191 -1.27 6.14 1.77
N THR A 192 -1.75 5.27 0.88
CA THR A 192 -0.92 4.23 0.25
C THR A 192 0.27 4.86 -0.46
N ARG A 193 0.06 5.95 -1.20
CA ARG A 193 1.16 6.63 -1.90
C ARG A 193 2.20 7.22 -0.94
N ILE A 194 1.78 7.84 0.17
CA ILE A 194 2.70 8.35 1.20
C ILE A 194 3.47 7.19 1.84
N LEU A 195 2.79 6.10 2.18
CA LEU A 195 3.42 4.91 2.77
C LEU A 195 4.47 4.29 1.84
N MET A 196 4.30 4.36 0.52
CA MET A 196 5.29 3.87 -0.46
C MET A 196 6.60 4.67 -0.42
N ASP A 197 6.62 5.90 0.06
CA ASP A 197 7.85 6.67 0.27
C ASP A 197 8.68 6.11 1.43
N GLU A 198 8.03 5.47 2.41
CA GLU A 198 8.70 4.74 3.48
C GLU A 198 9.22 3.38 3.01
N ASN A 199 8.37 2.61 2.33
CA ASN A 199 8.71 1.27 1.86
C ASN A 199 7.82 0.85 0.70
N SER A 200 8.43 0.41 -0.40
CA SER A 200 7.72 -0.01 -1.61
C SER A 200 6.75 -1.19 -1.40
N ILE A 201 6.89 -1.97 -0.33
CA ILE A 201 5.96 -3.07 -0.01
C ILE A 201 4.52 -2.57 0.14
N PHE A 202 4.32 -1.33 0.57
CA PHE A 202 3.00 -0.74 0.77
C PHE A 202 2.17 -0.64 -0.52
N GLU A 203 2.79 -0.67 -1.70
CA GLU A 203 2.08 -0.82 -2.98
C GLU A 203 1.23 -2.09 -3.04
N PHE A 204 1.68 -3.13 -2.34
CA PHE A 204 1.12 -4.48 -2.43
C PHE A 204 0.32 -4.90 -1.20
N LEU A 205 0.23 -4.04 -0.19
CA LEU A 205 -0.52 -4.32 1.02
C LEU A 205 -1.98 -3.90 0.86
N PRO A 206 -2.95 -4.83 0.92
CA PRO A 206 -4.37 -4.50 0.80
C PRO A 206 -4.93 -3.94 2.13
N ILE A 207 -4.40 -2.78 2.59
CA ILE A 207 -4.81 -2.12 3.84
C ILE A 207 -6.32 -1.82 3.80
N GLU A 208 -6.86 -1.48 2.64
CA GLU A 208 -8.29 -1.24 2.43
C GLU A 208 -9.14 -2.49 2.74
N ALA A 209 -8.59 -3.70 2.56
CA ALA A 209 -9.30 -4.92 2.92
C ALA A 209 -9.44 -5.06 4.44
N THR A 210 -8.42 -4.70 5.23
CA THR A 210 -8.49 -4.68 6.68
C THR A 210 -9.43 -3.59 7.20
N ILE A 211 -9.45 -2.41 6.55
CA ILE A 211 -10.40 -1.33 6.84
C ILE A 211 -11.84 -1.80 6.55
N LYS A 212 -12.08 -2.42 5.37
CA LYS A 212 -13.40 -2.94 4.99
C LYS A 212 -13.91 -3.98 5.98
N HIS A 213 -13.05 -4.88 6.42
CA HIS A 213 -13.41 -5.91 7.40
C HIS A 213 -13.86 -5.28 8.74
N LYS A 214 -13.26 -4.15 9.13
CA LYS A 214 -13.57 -3.40 10.36
C LYS A 214 -14.16 -2.01 10.06
N GLN A 215 -15.04 -1.92 9.06
CA GLN A 215 -15.57 -0.67 8.56
C GLN A 215 -16.32 0.14 9.63
N ALA A 216 -17.03 -0.52 10.55
CA ALA A 216 -17.72 0.17 11.64
C ALA A 216 -16.73 0.88 12.58
N GLU A 217 -15.62 0.22 12.91
CA GLU A 217 -14.54 0.78 13.73
C GLU A 217 -13.84 1.95 13.02
N TYR A 218 -13.68 1.88 11.68
CA TYR A 218 -13.12 2.96 10.88
C TYR A 218 -13.93 4.26 11.03
N TYR A 219 -15.24 4.18 10.83
CA TYR A 219 -16.11 5.35 10.99
C TYR A 219 -16.23 5.82 12.44
N GLN A 220 -16.13 4.88 13.40
CA GLN A 220 -16.08 5.25 14.82
C GLN A 220 -14.79 6.01 15.16
N ALA A 221 -13.65 5.58 14.64
CA ALA A 221 -12.38 6.26 14.86
C ALA A 221 -12.37 7.69 14.26
N LEU A 222 -12.93 7.87 13.06
CA LEU A 222 -13.13 9.19 12.46
C LEU A 222 -14.00 10.08 13.35
N ALA A 223 -15.20 9.60 13.74
CA ALA A 223 -16.14 10.37 14.56
C ALA A 223 -15.56 10.73 15.94
N GLU A 224 -14.80 9.81 16.54
CA GLU A 224 -14.17 10.06 17.85
C GLU A 224 -13.01 11.06 17.72
N ALA A 225 -12.23 11.00 16.66
CA ALA A 225 -11.19 11.98 16.37
C ALA A 225 -11.78 13.38 16.13
N ASP A 226 -12.89 13.49 15.40
CA ASP A 226 -13.64 14.74 15.21
C ASP A 226 -14.14 15.30 16.54
N ARG A 227 -14.72 14.45 17.40
CA ARG A 227 -15.20 14.85 18.72
C ARG A 227 -14.09 15.37 19.62
N GLN A 228 -12.89 14.77 19.52
CA GLN A 228 -11.72 15.18 20.30
C GLN A 228 -10.97 16.37 19.70
N GLY A 229 -11.23 16.73 18.44
CA GLY A 229 -10.49 17.74 17.71
C GLY A 229 -9.02 17.36 17.49
N LYS A 230 -8.70 16.07 17.42
CA LYS A 230 -7.33 15.56 17.20
C LYS A 230 -7.34 14.14 16.60
N SER A 231 -6.38 13.86 15.74
CA SER A 231 -6.30 12.62 14.98
C SER A 231 -5.77 11.40 15.75
N THR A 232 -5.46 11.51 17.04
CA THR A 232 -4.79 10.46 17.83
C THR A 232 -5.46 9.09 17.72
N VAL A 233 -6.77 9.00 17.96
CA VAL A 233 -7.54 7.73 17.92
C VAL A 233 -7.56 7.16 16.50
N PHE A 234 -7.66 8.01 15.49
CA PHE A 234 -7.61 7.57 14.09
C PHE A 234 -6.22 7.04 13.71
N ILE A 235 -5.14 7.68 14.20
CA ILE A 235 -3.77 7.19 13.99
C ILE A 235 -3.61 5.80 14.61
N GLU A 236 -4.04 5.60 15.85
CA GLU A 236 -3.99 4.28 16.52
C GLU A 236 -4.73 3.22 15.70
N TYR A 237 -5.96 3.51 15.28
CA TYR A 237 -6.75 2.62 14.42
C TYR A 237 -6.01 2.28 13.12
N MET A 238 -5.49 3.27 12.40
CA MET A 238 -4.82 3.05 11.12
C MET A 238 -3.52 2.27 11.26
N LEU A 239 -2.74 2.53 12.31
CA LEU A 239 -1.52 1.75 12.59
C LEU A 239 -1.84 0.27 12.86
N GLU A 240 -2.95 -0.04 13.56
CA GLU A 240 -3.41 -1.41 13.71
C GLU A 240 -3.78 -2.06 12.35
N ARG A 241 -4.47 -1.33 11.45
CA ARG A 241 -4.82 -1.84 10.11
C ARG A 241 -3.58 -2.11 9.26
N ILE A 242 -2.60 -1.21 9.32
CA ILE A 242 -1.30 -1.39 8.65
C ILE A 242 -0.57 -2.63 9.20
N LEU A 243 -0.50 -2.78 10.51
CA LEU A 243 0.14 -3.94 11.16
C LEU A 243 -0.56 -5.25 10.78
N GLU A 244 -1.91 -5.29 10.83
CA GLU A 244 -2.71 -6.45 10.44
C GLU A 244 -2.45 -6.85 8.99
N SER A 245 -2.41 -5.88 8.06
CA SER A 245 -2.12 -6.14 6.66
C SER A 245 -0.71 -6.70 6.44
N LEU A 246 0.29 -6.22 7.19
CA LEU A 246 1.65 -6.76 7.18
C LEU A 246 1.69 -8.18 7.75
N ASP A 247 1.02 -8.44 8.87
CA ASP A 247 0.93 -9.77 9.48
C ASP A 247 0.26 -10.77 8.54
N ASP A 248 -0.76 -10.35 7.78
CA ASP A 248 -1.45 -11.22 6.83
C ASP A 248 -0.54 -11.61 5.65
N VAL A 249 0.24 -10.69 5.13
CA VAL A 249 1.22 -11.00 4.07
C VAL A 249 2.30 -11.95 4.59
N LEU A 250 2.75 -11.80 5.83
CA LEU A 250 3.73 -12.67 6.46
C LEU A 250 3.19 -14.08 6.78
N LYS A 251 1.86 -14.27 6.88
CA LYS A 251 1.21 -15.57 7.10
C LYS A 251 0.98 -16.37 5.82
N ILE A 252 1.10 -15.76 4.63
CA ILE A 252 0.85 -16.47 3.36
C ILE A 252 1.80 -17.68 3.26
N PRO A 253 1.29 -18.91 3.03
CA PRO A 253 2.12 -20.08 2.84
C PRO A 253 3.08 -19.88 1.66
N GLY A 254 4.38 -20.01 1.88
CA GLY A 254 5.44 -19.67 0.91
C GLY A 254 6.28 -18.46 1.34
N THR A 255 5.76 -17.56 2.21
CA THR A 255 6.56 -16.48 2.80
C THR A 255 7.41 -16.95 3.99
N LYS A 256 7.12 -18.14 4.56
CA LYS A 256 7.98 -18.81 5.56
C LYS A 256 9.32 -19.34 5.02
N GLY A 257 9.61 -19.07 3.76
CA GLY A 257 10.84 -19.28 3.05
C GLY A 257 10.55 -18.96 1.59
N ALA A 258 11.28 -18.03 1.03
CA ALA A 258 11.27 -17.83 -0.42
C ALA A 258 11.31 -19.22 -1.10
N ASP A 259 10.54 -19.44 -2.14
CA ASP A 259 10.69 -20.65 -2.93
C ASP A 259 12.09 -20.71 -3.60
N TYR A 260 12.41 -21.83 -4.22
CA TYR A 260 13.70 -21.99 -4.86
C TYR A 260 14.00 -20.87 -5.87
N ALA A 261 13.04 -20.54 -6.75
CA ALA A 261 13.23 -19.55 -7.81
C ALA A 261 13.50 -18.15 -7.24
N GLN A 262 12.74 -17.76 -6.23
CA GLN A 262 12.90 -16.47 -5.54
C GLN A 262 14.26 -16.36 -4.83
N ARG A 263 14.71 -17.43 -4.14
CA ARG A 263 16.03 -17.43 -3.50
C ARG A 263 17.14 -17.33 -4.51
N VAL A 264 17.05 -18.03 -5.63
CA VAL A 264 18.02 -18.02 -6.71
C VAL A 264 18.11 -16.64 -7.35
N ASP A 265 16.99 -16.05 -7.75
CA ASP A 265 16.96 -14.72 -8.36
C ASP A 265 17.57 -13.65 -7.43
N PHE A 266 17.21 -13.70 -6.15
CA PHE A 266 17.80 -12.79 -5.17
C PHE A 266 19.29 -13.03 -4.98
N ALA A 267 19.71 -14.27 -4.76
CA ALA A 267 21.12 -14.58 -4.59
C ALA A 267 21.94 -14.09 -5.77
N LEU A 268 21.47 -14.34 -6.99
CA LEU A 268 22.17 -13.95 -8.22
C LEU A 268 22.10 -12.43 -8.52
N SER A 269 21.19 -11.70 -7.90
CA SER A 269 21.18 -10.22 -7.95
C SER A 269 22.19 -9.57 -7.00
N GLN A 270 22.62 -10.31 -5.96
CA GLN A 270 23.55 -9.83 -4.93
C GLN A 270 24.96 -10.43 -5.03
N LEU A 271 25.09 -11.54 -5.76
CA LEU A 271 26.36 -12.29 -5.89
C LEU A 271 26.99 -12.03 -7.25
N GLU A 272 28.10 -11.33 -7.26
CA GLU A 272 28.92 -11.11 -8.45
C GLU A 272 30.11 -12.07 -8.47
N GLY A 273 30.48 -12.56 -9.67
CA GLY A 273 31.64 -13.45 -9.87
C GLY A 273 31.45 -14.81 -9.20
N TRP A 274 32.59 -15.40 -8.75
CA TRP A 274 32.62 -16.70 -8.10
C TRP A 274 32.23 -16.60 -6.62
N PHE A 275 31.25 -17.40 -6.17
CA PHE A 275 30.81 -17.49 -4.78
C PHE A 275 30.81 -18.96 -4.31
N ASP A 276 30.81 -19.15 -3.00
CA ASP A 276 30.68 -20.45 -2.36
C ASP A 276 29.33 -20.56 -1.57
N ARG A 277 29.08 -21.74 -1.00
CA ARG A 277 27.90 -21.97 -0.19
C ARG A 277 27.81 -21.04 1.03
N LYS A 278 28.96 -20.65 1.61
CA LYS A 278 28.97 -19.74 2.76
C LYS A 278 28.46 -18.36 2.35
N LYS A 279 28.95 -17.85 1.23
CA LYS A 279 28.51 -16.57 0.70
C LYS A 279 27.05 -16.58 0.25
N TYR A 280 26.55 -17.71 -0.30
CA TYR A 280 25.13 -17.91 -0.57
C TYR A 280 24.29 -17.82 0.71
N LEU A 281 24.71 -18.45 1.83
CA LEU A 281 24.05 -18.38 3.13
C LEU A 281 24.13 -16.99 3.77
N GLU A 282 25.20 -16.23 3.55
CA GLU A 282 25.33 -14.84 4.01
C GLU A 282 24.31 -13.92 3.33
N VAL A 283 24.00 -14.17 2.05
CA VAL A 283 22.98 -13.45 1.28
C VAL A 283 21.60 -13.96 1.62
N CYS A 284 21.38 -15.27 1.60
CA CYS A 284 20.10 -15.92 1.93
C CYS A 284 20.03 -16.28 3.42
N LYS A 285 20.00 -15.29 4.32
CA LYS A 285 20.16 -15.45 5.78
C LYS A 285 19.14 -16.39 6.46
N ASN A 286 17.97 -16.63 5.86
CA ASN A 286 16.92 -17.46 6.44
C ASN A 286 16.89 -18.89 5.90
N VAL A 287 17.94 -19.34 5.22
CA VAL A 287 18.03 -20.65 4.59
C VAL A 287 18.90 -21.58 5.42
N SER A 288 18.44 -22.80 5.68
CA SER A 288 19.25 -23.81 6.32
C SER A 288 20.41 -24.25 5.40
N THR A 289 21.51 -24.75 5.97
CA THR A 289 22.64 -25.30 5.20
C THR A 289 22.17 -26.43 4.26
N ALA A 290 21.18 -27.23 4.67
CA ALA A 290 20.62 -28.30 3.84
C ALA A 290 19.84 -27.73 2.64
N THR A 291 19.04 -26.67 2.86
CA THR A 291 18.31 -25.97 1.79
C THR A 291 19.27 -25.29 0.81
N ALA A 292 20.29 -24.57 1.31
CA ALA A 292 21.30 -23.95 0.46
C ALA A 292 22.02 -24.98 -0.43
N SER A 293 22.34 -26.15 0.12
CA SER A 293 22.97 -27.24 -0.65
C SER A 293 22.03 -27.81 -1.73
N ARG A 294 20.72 -27.86 -1.45
CA ARG A 294 19.71 -28.31 -2.41
C ARG A 294 19.54 -27.26 -3.52
N ASP A 295 19.43 -25.99 -3.15
CA ASP A 295 19.30 -24.89 -4.10
C ASP A 295 20.50 -24.84 -5.06
N LEU A 296 21.73 -24.88 -4.53
CA LEU A 296 22.96 -24.84 -5.35
C LEU A 296 23.07 -26.04 -6.29
N ARG A 297 22.59 -27.23 -5.86
CA ARG A 297 22.53 -28.40 -6.73
C ARG A 297 21.51 -28.20 -7.85
N GLN A 298 20.33 -27.73 -7.52
CA GLN A 298 19.28 -27.47 -8.50
C GLN A 298 19.71 -26.38 -9.49
N MET A 299 20.41 -25.31 -9.05
CA MET A 299 20.97 -24.29 -9.92
C MET A 299 21.97 -24.84 -10.95
N ILE A 300 22.71 -25.90 -10.60
CA ILE A 300 23.60 -26.59 -11.55
C ILE A 300 22.75 -27.39 -12.55
N GLU A 301 21.77 -28.16 -12.06
CA GLU A 301 20.88 -28.98 -12.89
C GLU A 301 20.08 -28.12 -13.89
N ASP A 302 19.63 -26.93 -13.45
CA ASP A 302 18.88 -25.97 -14.27
C ASP A 302 19.82 -25.16 -15.21
N GLY A 303 21.14 -25.36 -15.15
CA GLY A 303 22.10 -24.60 -15.96
C GLY A 303 22.22 -23.11 -15.62
N ILE A 304 21.72 -22.70 -14.45
CA ILE A 304 21.72 -21.30 -13.97
C ILE A 304 23.11 -20.86 -13.55
N VAL A 305 23.91 -21.78 -13.00
CA VAL A 305 25.29 -21.53 -12.57
C VAL A 305 26.25 -22.57 -13.14
N GLU A 306 27.47 -22.15 -13.39
CA GLU A 306 28.59 -23.03 -13.59
C GLU A 306 29.29 -23.35 -12.27
N VAL A 307 29.92 -24.52 -12.18
CA VAL A 307 30.59 -24.98 -10.98
C VAL A 307 32.08 -25.22 -11.23
N SER A 308 32.91 -24.85 -10.26
CA SER A 308 34.35 -25.11 -10.27
C SER A 308 34.81 -25.65 -8.92
N GLY A 309 35.76 -26.60 -8.94
CA GLY A 309 36.28 -27.24 -7.72
C GLY A 309 35.38 -28.36 -7.19
N THR A 310 35.81 -29.03 -6.12
CA THR A 310 35.14 -30.17 -5.49
C THR A 310 35.12 -30.04 -3.97
N GLY A 311 34.14 -30.62 -3.30
CA GLY A 311 34.04 -30.67 -1.85
C GLY A 311 34.00 -29.27 -1.21
N ARG A 312 34.92 -28.99 -0.28
CA ARG A 312 34.97 -27.69 0.41
C ARG A 312 35.45 -26.52 -0.47
N MET A 313 36.04 -26.79 -1.62
CA MET A 313 36.54 -25.79 -2.57
C MET A 313 35.54 -25.51 -3.70
N THR A 314 34.34 -26.08 -3.66
CA THR A 314 33.30 -25.86 -4.67
C THR A 314 32.88 -24.40 -4.71
N ARG A 315 32.97 -23.80 -5.90
CA ARG A 315 32.51 -22.43 -6.19
C ARG A 315 31.53 -22.44 -7.34
N TYR A 316 30.65 -21.44 -7.36
CA TYR A 316 29.57 -21.27 -8.31
C TYR A 316 29.67 -19.90 -8.95
N ARG A 317 29.31 -19.76 -10.22
CA ARG A 317 29.19 -18.47 -10.90
C ARG A 317 27.99 -18.48 -11.82
N LYS A 318 27.29 -17.35 -11.89
CA LYS A 318 26.13 -17.18 -12.78
C LYS A 318 26.50 -17.44 -14.22
N ASN A 319 25.72 -18.25 -14.92
CA ASN A 319 25.89 -18.51 -16.35
C ASN A 319 25.41 -17.30 -17.15
N LEU A 320 26.29 -16.64 -17.90
CA LEU A 320 25.97 -15.45 -18.69
C LEU A 320 25.13 -15.75 -19.94
N THR A 321 24.94 -17.04 -20.28
CA THR A 321 24.26 -17.48 -21.50
C THR A 321 22.80 -17.88 -21.34
N SER A 322 22.21 -17.81 -20.13
CA SER A 322 20.83 -18.21 -19.90
C SER A 322 19.86 -17.02 -19.80
N ARG A 323 19.67 -16.26 -20.89
CA ARG A 323 18.47 -15.43 -21.14
C ARG A 323 18.22 -15.39 -22.64
N SER A 324 17.46 -16.34 -23.14
CA SER A 324 16.66 -16.25 -24.38
C SER A 324 15.75 -17.47 -24.47
N THR A 325 14.61 -17.42 -23.82
CA THR A 325 13.34 -18.01 -24.31
C THR A 325 12.22 -17.49 -23.44
#